data_995ffd580fa423e0e298ea4964dc6e74
#
_entry.id   995ffd580fa423e0e298ea4964dc6e74
#
_cell.length_a   1.000
_cell.length_b   1.000
_cell.length_c   1.000
_cell.angle_alpha   90.00
_cell.angle_beta   90.00
_cell.angle_gamma   90.00
#
_symmetry.space_group_name_H-M   'P 1'
#
loop_
_entity.id
_entity.type
_entity.pdbx_description
1 polymer ?
#
loop_
_entity_poly.entity_id
_entity_poly.type
_entity_poly.pdbx_seq_one_letter_code
_entity_poly.pdbx_strand_id
1 'polypeptide(L)'
;MTTVQNNDSLKNLVANLGTERDKASGTFYTAPCTNDDQLSNMYRSAWLPKKIVDIPALDACRKWRNWQAKSADITKIEAEEKRLGLKAKVLEAWTRGRLYGGAGLYIGTNDADPSKPLNPQTVKAGGVRYLTVLSRRVLNPKELETDPLSEFYNLPRAYDVSGSGGNQQIHPSRIVRFIGNPQPDPELVTGFDYGWGDSVLHACIDAVKNADATGANIASLVFEAKIDVIKIPRFMEGMADPEYRRLVVERATLAAMAKGINGALLIDSEEDYQQKSATFATLPDVLNTFLQIVSGAADIPMTRLLGQSPGGMSATGESDLRNYYDRIQSMQELVLQPSMQILDECLIRSALGSRPDDLYYEWASLWQTTAKERADIGKATAETIKTLRETALIPDDAMSRTAVNMLTELGVAPGLEAAIAEFGAELDEDETDPAEVTPEE
;
A
#
# COMPACT_ATOMS: atom_id res chain seq x y z
N MET A 1 21.51 48.61 -27.82
CA MET A 1 22.54 48.58 -26.78
C MET A 1 22.25 47.41 -25.89
N THR A 2 22.93 46.30 -26.15
CA THR A 2 22.79 45.05 -25.39
C THR A 2 23.73 45.16 -24.20
N THR A 3 23.20 45.32 -23.01
CA THR A 3 23.97 45.27 -21.77
C THR A 3 24.45 43.82 -21.56
N VAL A 4 25.72 43.60 -21.83
CA VAL A 4 26.44 42.40 -21.41
C VAL A 4 26.55 42.46 -19.89
N GLN A 5 25.73 41.74 -19.15
CA GLN A 5 25.96 41.48 -17.73
C GLN A 5 27.15 40.52 -17.63
N ASN A 6 28.30 41.06 -17.26
CA ASN A 6 29.43 40.29 -16.79
C ASN A 6 29.04 39.62 -15.48
N ASN A 7 28.53 38.38 -15.56
CA ASN A 7 28.37 37.51 -14.41
C ASN A 7 29.74 36.93 -14.07
N ASP A 8 30.52 37.67 -13.31
CA ASP A 8 31.80 37.25 -12.76
C ASP A 8 31.58 36.45 -11.45
N SER A 9 30.62 35.56 -11.47
CA SER A 9 30.46 34.58 -10.40
C SER A 9 31.41 33.41 -10.69
N LEU A 10 32.35 33.20 -9.77
CA LEU A 10 33.14 31.97 -9.69
C LEU A 10 32.16 30.79 -9.74
N LYS A 11 31.88 30.32 -10.94
CA LYS A 11 31.11 29.08 -11.12
C LYS A 11 31.90 27.96 -10.47
N ASN A 12 31.37 27.46 -9.37
CA ASN A 12 31.97 26.29 -8.77
C ASN A 12 31.77 25.11 -9.73
N LEU A 13 32.79 24.86 -10.56
CA LEU A 13 32.78 23.84 -11.62
C LEU A 13 32.55 22.45 -11.07
N VAL A 14 32.90 22.22 -9.81
CA VAL A 14 32.78 20.91 -9.13
C VAL A 14 31.36 20.68 -8.62
N ALA A 15 30.72 21.72 -8.06
CA ALA A 15 29.37 21.58 -7.49
C ALA A 15 28.25 21.97 -8.46
N ASN A 16 28.57 22.51 -9.65
CA ASN A 16 27.61 23.01 -10.63
C ASN A 16 26.58 24.01 -10.08
N LEU A 17 26.89 24.69 -8.95
CA LEU A 17 26.03 25.68 -8.31
C LEU A 17 25.74 26.83 -9.26
N GLY A 18 24.47 27.22 -9.38
CA GLY A 18 24.02 28.31 -10.26
C GLY A 18 24.01 27.97 -11.76
N THR A 19 24.24 26.74 -12.17
CA THR A 19 24.11 26.27 -13.56
C THR A 19 22.82 25.50 -13.76
N GLU A 20 22.44 25.19 -15.01
CA GLU A 20 21.28 24.30 -15.32
C GLU A 20 21.40 22.89 -14.72
N ARG A 21 22.58 22.51 -14.27
CA ARG A 21 22.85 21.24 -13.57
C ARG A 21 22.74 21.36 -12.05
N ASP A 22 22.55 22.57 -11.54
CA ASP A 22 22.29 22.80 -10.12
C ASP A 22 20.87 22.36 -9.80
N LYS A 23 20.74 21.20 -9.13
CA LYS A 23 19.43 20.65 -8.75
C LYS A 23 18.66 21.55 -7.77
N ALA A 24 19.33 22.48 -7.10
CA ALA A 24 18.72 23.43 -6.17
C ALA A 24 18.20 24.70 -6.86
N SER A 25 18.64 25.00 -8.09
CA SER A 25 18.30 26.24 -8.79
C SER A 25 16.92 26.23 -9.46
N GLY A 26 16.24 25.09 -9.51
CA GLY A 26 14.97 24.92 -10.20
C GLY A 26 13.90 24.36 -9.27
N THR A 27 13.38 25.19 -8.36
CA THR A 27 12.22 24.80 -7.51
C THR A 27 10.89 25.08 -8.21
N PHE A 28 10.74 24.67 -9.46
CA PHE A 28 9.43 24.57 -10.08
C PHE A 28 8.88 23.18 -9.84
N TYR A 29 7.78 23.12 -9.09
CA TYR A 29 7.03 21.87 -8.95
C TYR A 29 6.22 21.64 -10.22
N THR A 30 6.63 20.69 -11.04
CA THR A 30 5.84 20.21 -12.17
C THR A 30 5.27 18.85 -11.80
N ALA A 31 3.96 18.65 -12.05
CA ALA A 31 3.38 17.33 -11.91
C ALA A 31 4.13 16.34 -12.83
N PRO A 32 4.62 15.22 -12.31
CA PRO A 32 5.36 14.27 -13.12
C PRO A 32 4.43 13.65 -14.18
N CYS A 33 4.70 13.94 -15.45
CA CYS A 33 4.03 13.29 -16.58
C CYS A 33 4.60 11.88 -16.79
N THR A 34 4.26 10.96 -15.92
CA THR A 34 4.70 9.56 -16.04
C THR A 34 3.61 8.79 -16.77
N ASN A 35 3.90 8.22 -17.93
CA ASN A 35 2.93 7.42 -18.65
C ASN A 35 2.72 6.05 -17.98
N ASP A 36 1.59 5.42 -18.28
CA ASP A 36 1.20 4.12 -17.69
C ASP A 36 2.21 3.01 -17.97
N ASP A 37 2.92 3.05 -19.10
CA ASP A 37 3.93 2.05 -19.44
C ASP A 37 5.17 2.20 -18.55
N GLN A 38 5.58 3.43 -18.25
CA GLN A 38 6.66 3.69 -17.29
C GLN A 38 6.27 3.26 -15.87
N LEU A 39 5.04 3.54 -15.42
CA LEU A 39 4.52 3.06 -14.13
C LEU A 39 4.53 1.53 -14.08
N SER A 40 4.08 0.86 -15.14
CA SER A 40 4.11 -0.59 -15.27
C SER A 40 5.53 -1.14 -15.18
N ASN A 41 6.48 -0.51 -15.88
CA ASN A 41 7.87 -0.92 -15.87
C ASN A 41 8.50 -0.73 -14.48
N MET A 42 8.27 0.40 -13.83
CA MET A 42 8.72 0.64 -12.44
C MET A 42 8.18 -0.43 -11.48
N TYR A 43 6.88 -0.73 -11.55
CA TYR A 43 6.25 -1.71 -10.69
C TYR A 43 6.77 -3.14 -10.92
N ARG A 44 7.10 -3.50 -12.16
CA ARG A 44 7.57 -4.84 -12.54
C ARG A 44 9.05 -5.06 -12.32
N SER A 45 9.87 -4.01 -12.47
CA SER A 45 11.33 -4.12 -12.44
C SER A 45 11.97 -3.68 -11.13
N ALA A 46 11.31 -2.82 -10.33
CA ALA A 46 11.89 -2.28 -9.11
C ALA A 46 11.06 -2.67 -7.87
N TRP A 47 11.74 -3.11 -6.82
CA TRP A 47 11.11 -3.62 -5.60
C TRP A 47 10.46 -2.52 -4.74
N LEU A 48 11.05 -1.32 -4.68
CA LEU A 48 10.52 -0.18 -3.93
C LEU A 48 9.16 0.28 -4.46
N PRO A 49 9.01 0.63 -5.76
CA PRO A 49 7.71 0.98 -6.33
C PRO A 49 6.64 -0.09 -6.13
N LYS A 50 7.03 -1.36 -6.28
CA LYS A 50 6.12 -2.48 -6.04
C LYS A 50 5.60 -2.49 -4.61
N LYS A 51 6.48 -2.36 -3.60
CA LYS A 51 6.09 -2.32 -2.20
C LYS A 51 5.22 -1.10 -1.86
N ILE A 52 5.55 0.07 -2.40
CA ILE A 52 4.78 1.31 -2.19
C ILE A 52 3.32 1.15 -2.66
N VAL A 53 3.13 0.47 -3.78
CA VAL A 53 1.79 0.21 -4.31
C VAL A 53 1.07 -0.89 -3.53
N ASP A 54 1.72 -2.03 -3.31
CA ASP A 54 1.08 -3.26 -2.80
C ASP A 54 0.78 -3.20 -1.30
N ILE A 55 1.71 -2.67 -0.47
CA ILE A 55 1.61 -2.78 0.98
C ILE A 55 0.33 -2.15 1.54
N PRO A 56 -0.01 -0.88 1.24
CA PRO A 56 -1.23 -0.27 1.79
C PRO A 56 -2.51 -0.95 1.29
N ALA A 57 -2.55 -1.38 0.02
CA ALA A 57 -3.70 -2.11 -0.52
C ALA A 57 -3.88 -3.46 0.16
N LEU A 58 -2.79 -4.20 0.37
CA LEU A 58 -2.81 -5.48 1.06
C LEU A 58 -3.21 -5.32 2.53
N ASP A 59 -2.64 -4.32 3.23
CA ASP A 59 -2.94 -4.09 4.65
C ASP A 59 -4.40 -3.70 4.85
N ALA A 60 -4.97 -2.88 3.99
CA ALA A 60 -6.38 -2.53 4.04
C ALA A 60 -7.32 -3.71 3.75
N CYS A 61 -6.89 -4.67 2.95
CA CYS A 61 -7.70 -5.84 2.62
C CYS A 61 -7.38 -7.07 3.48
N ARG A 62 -6.20 -7.18 4.13
CA ARG A 62 -5.80 -8.40 4.87
C ARG A 62 -6.74 -8.77 6.02
N LYS A 63 -7.17 -7.78 6.77
CA LYS A 63 -8.30 -7.87 7.69
C LYS A 63 -9.51 -7.32 6.97
N TRP A 64 -10.56 -8.11 6.90
CA TRP A 64 -11.76 -7.72 6.18
C TRP A 64 -12.77 -7.14 7.17
N ARG A 65 -13.95 -6.87 6.71
CA ARG A 65 -15.05 -6.33 7.49
C ARG A 65 -15.80 -7.43 8.23
N ASN A 66 -16.34 -7.09 9.38
CA ASN A 66 -17.20 -7.95 10.20
C ASN A 66 -18.64 -7.46 10.08
N TRP A 67 -19.51 -8.27 9.54
CA TRP A 67 -20.91 -7.94 9.43
C TRP A 67 -21.61 -8.02 10.79
N GLN A 68 -22.51 -7.05 11.05
CA GLN A 68 -23.33 -6.97 12.24
C GLN A 68 -24.79 -7.16 11.83
N ALA A 69 -25.34 -8.34 12.13
CA ALA A 69 -26.72 -8.76 11.83
C ALA A 69 -27.02 -10.07 12.55
N LYS A 70 -28.14 -10.70 12.23
CA LYS A 70 -28.46 -12.06 12.67
C LYS A 70 -27.45 -13.06 12.07
N SER A 71 -26.99 -14.03 12.85
CA SER A 71 -25.96 -15.01 12.45
C SER A 71 -26.27 -15.70 11.11
N ALA A 72 -27.52 -16.08 10.87
CA ALA A 72 -27.95 -16.68 9.60
C ALA A 72 -27.79 -15.76 8.39
N ASP A 73 -27.96 -14.44 8.56
CA ASP A 73 -27.82 -13.46 7.48
C ASP A 73 -26.35 -13.15 7.23
N ILE A 74 -25.53 -13.06 8.27
CA ILE A 74 -24.07 -12.93 8.16
C ILE A 74 -23.51 -14.07 7.32
N THR A 75 -23.88 -15.32 7.65
CA THR A 75 -23.40 -16.51 6.92
C THR A 75 -23.74 -16.45 5.43
N LYS A 76 -24.95 -15.95 5.06
CA LYS A 76 -25.35 -15.81 3.65
C LYS A 76 -24.55 -14.72 2.94
N ILE A 77 -24.31 -13.57 3.61
CA ILE A 77 -23.54 -12.47 3.03
C ILE A 77 -22.09 -12.89 2.82
N GLU A 78 -21.46 -13.52 3.80
CA GLU A 78 -20.09 -14.02 3.68
C GLU A 78 -19.95 -15.10 2.60
N ALA A 79 -20.93 -15.99 2.45
CA ALA A 79 -20.98 -16.96 1.36
C ALA A 79 -21.05 -16.26 -0.01
N GLU A 80 -21.82 -15.19 -0.14
CA GLU A 80 -21.94 -14.41 -1.37
C GLU A 80 -20.65 -13.63 -1.65
N GLU A 81 -20.02 -13.00 -0.64
CA GLU A 81 -18.69 -12.38 -0.78
C GLU A 81 -17.65 -13.38 -1.29
N LYS A 82 -17.65 -14.57 -0.72
CA LYS A 82 -16.74 -15.65 -1.11
C LYS A 82 -17.03 -16.13 -2.54
N ARG A 83 -18.30 -16.28 -2.92
CA ARG A 83 -18.71 -16.67 -4.27
C ARG A 83 -18.23 -15.68 -5.32
N LEU A 84 -18.33 -14.39 -5.04
CA LEU A 84 -17.91 -13.31 -5.92
C LEU A 84 -16.39 -13.06 -5.88
N GLY A 85 -15.67 -13.62 -4.91
CA GLY A 85 -14.26 -13.34 -4.67
C GLY A 85 -14.00 -11.87 -4.30
N LEU A 86 -14.96 -11.23 -3.61
CA LEU A 86 -15.01 -9.79 -3.41
C LEU A 86 -13.71 -9.23 -2.85
N LYS A 87 -13.21 -9.80 -1.77
CA LYS A 87 -11.97 -9.36 -1.11
C LYS A 87 -10.76 -9.33 -2.06
N ALA A 88 -10.59 -10.36 -2.87
CA ALA A 88 -9.50 -10.45 -3.85
C ALA A 88 -9.69 -9.44 -5.00
N LYS A 89 -10.94 -9.22 -5.44
CA LYS A 89 -11.27 -8.24 -6.48
C LYS A 89 -11.05 -6.80 -6.03
N VAL A 90 -11.40 -6.50 -4.78
CA VAL A 90 -11.13 -5.18 -4.17
C VAL A 90 -9.63 -4.94 -4.04
N LEU A 91 -8.87 -5.93 -3.54
CA LEU A 91 -7.41 -5.83 -3.48
C LEU A 91 -6.80 -5.57 -4.87
N GLU A 92 -7.22 -6.32 -5.88
CA GLU A 92 -6.75 -6.16 -7.27
C GLU A 92 -7.10 -4.76 -7.82
N ALA A 93 -8.33 -4.32 -7.64
CA ALA A 93 -8.80 -3.02 -8.09
C ALA A 93 -8.06 -1.87 -7.40
N TRP A 94 -7.88 -1.97 -6.08
CA TRP A 94 -7.16 -0.94 -5.34
C TRP A 94 -5.68 -0.90 -5.68
N THR A 95 -5.02 -2.05 -5.83
CA THR A 95 -3.63 -2.11 -6.31
C THR A 95 -3.49 -1.42 -7.68
N ARG A 96 -4.40 -1.69 -8.62
CA ARG A 96 -4.40 -1.02 -9.93
C ARG A 96 -4.70 0.49 -9.82
N GLY A 97 -5.65 0.87 -8.95
CA GLY A 97 -5.97 2.26 -8.66
C GLY A 97 -4.77 3.02 -8.13
N ARG A 98 -4.04 2.46 -7.17
CA ARG A 98 -2.82 3.03 -6.62
C ARG A 98 -1.70 3.12 -7.67
N LEU A 99 -1.55 2.11 -8.51
CA LEU A 99 -0.50 2.09 -9.53
C LEU A 99 -0.75 3.10 -10.65
N TYR A 100 -1.96 3.12 -11.21
CA TYR A 100 -2.28 3.92 -12.39
C TYR A 100 -3.06 5.20 -12.09
N GLY A 101 -3.40 5.45 -10.82
CA GLY A 101 -4.26 6.58 -10.43
C GLY A 101 -5.75 6.28 -10.50
N GLY A 102 -6.15 5.18 -11.13
CA GLY A 102 -7.55 4.79 -11.22
C GLY A 102 -7.78 3.36 -11.67
N ALA A 103 -8.81 2.74 -11.10
CA ALA A 103 -9.37 1.47 -11.53
C ALA A 103 -10.86 1.40 -11.20
N GLY A 104 -11.60 0.59 -11.90
CA GLY A 104 -13.02 0.33 -11.65
C GLY A 104 -13.30 -1.14 -11.35
N LEU A 105 -14.22 -1.39 -10.45
CA LEU A 105 -14.80 -2.72 -10.24
C LEU A 105 -16.23 -2.69 -10.79
N TYR A 106 -16.43 -3.37 -11.91
CA TYR A 106 -17.73 -3.47 -12.57
C TYR A 106 -18.62 -4.48 -11.86
N ILE A 107 -19.88 -4.07 -11.59
CA ILE A 107 -20.93 -4.89 -10.99
C ILE A 107 -21.75 -5.52 -12.09
N GLY A 108 -21.49 -6.79 -12.37
CA GLY A 108 -22.23 -7.57 -13.38
C GLY A 108 -23.53 -8.12 -12.80
N THR A 109 -24.67 -7.61 -13.29
CA THR A 109 -26.02 -8.04 -12.93
C THR A 109 -26.70 -8.77 -14.10
N ASN A 110 -27.93 -9.21 -13.92
CA ASN A 110 -28.73 -9.84 -15.00
C ASN A 110 -29.31 -8.83 -15.99
N ASP A 111 -29.03 -7.54 -15.83
CA ASP A 111 -29.58 -6.51 -16.69
C ASP A 111 -28.96 -6.60 -18.11
N ALA A 112 -29.82 -6.47 -19.13
CA ALA A 112 -29.41 -6.57 -20.51
C ALA A 112 -28.62 -5.34 -21.01
N ASP A 113 -28.74 -4.18 -20.34
CA ASP A 113 -28.20 -2.90 -20.81
C ASP A 113 -27.30 -2.23 -19.73
N PRO A 114 -25.96 -2.34 -19.86
CA PRO A 114 -25.03 -1.74 -18.93
C PRO A 114 -24.99 -0.21 -18.97
N SER A 115 -25.54 0.42 -20.03
CA SER A 115 -25.56 1.88 -20.16
C SER A 115 -26.59 2.56 -19.25
N LYS A 116 -27.54 1.78 -18.72
CA LYS A 116 -28.57 2.29 -17.80
C LYS A 116 -28.08 2.32 -16.36
N PRO A 117 -28.59 3.26 -15.54
CA PRO A 117 -28.30 3.30 -14.11
C PRO A 117 -28.61 1.97 -13.44
N LEU A 118 -27.73 1.54 -12.54
CA LEU A 118 -27.97 0.40 -11.67
C LEU A 118 -28.85 0.86 -10.51
N ASN A 119 -30.02 0.27 -10.38
CA ASN A 119 -30.87 0.45 -9.20
C ASN A 119 -30.66 -0.75 -8.26
N PRO A 120 -29.96 -0.59 -7.13
CA PRO A 120 -29.72 -1.69 -6.19
C PRO A 120 -31.01 -2.34 -5.68
N GLN A 121 -32.11 -1.59 -5.57
CA GLN A 121 -33.38 -2.10 -5.07
C GLN A 121 -34.02 -3.15 -6.00
N THR A 122 -33.64 -3.17 -7.27
CA THR A 122 -34.12 -4.16 -8.24
C THR A 122 -33.32 -5.47 -8.21
N VAL A 123 -32.22 -5.50 -7.48
CA VAL A 123 -31.37 -6.69 -7.36
C VAL A 123 -32.05 -7.73 -6.48
N LYS A 124 -32.33 -8.91 -7.03
CA LYS A 124 -32.92 -10.05 -6.33
C LYS A 124 -31.83 -11.00 -5.82
N ALA A 125 -32.23 -11.99 -5.03
CA ALA A 125 -31.32 -13.05 -4.59
C ALA A 125 -30.57 -13.68 -5.78
N GLY A 126 -29.22 -13.78 -5.66
CA GLY A 126 -28.33 -14.20 -6.74
C GLY A 126 -28.23 -13.23 -7.91
N GLY A 127 -28.67 -11.97 -7.75
CA GLY A 127 -28.71 -10.97 -8.83
C GLY A 127 -27.37 -10.40 -9.21
N VAL A 128 -26.39 -10.36 -8.33
CA VAL A 128 -24.99 -10.05 -8.68
C VAL A 128 -24.35 -11.31 -9.20
N ARG A 129 -23.98 -11.31 -10.49
CA ARG A 129 -23.45 -12.50 -11.18
C ARG A 129 -21.95 -12.61 -11.07
N TYR A 130 -21.25 -11.53 -11.33
CA TYR A 130 -19.80 -11.46 -11.31
C TYR A 130 -19.32 -10.04 -11.04
N LEU A 131 -18.05 -9.95 -10.68
CA LEU A 131 -17.30 -8.71 -10.52
C LEU A 131 -16.11 -8.72 -11.46
N THR A 132 -15.88 -7.63 -12.20
CA THR A 132 -14.74 -7.51 -13.12
C THR A 132 -13.91 -6.30 -12.79
N VAL A 133 -12.61 -6.51 -12.57
CA VAL A 133 -11.67 -5.40 -12.33
C VAL A 133 -11.22 -4.85 -13.69
N LEU A 134 -11.48 -3.57 -13.90
CA LEU A 134 -11.14 -2.83 -15.11
C LEU A 134 -10.11 -1.75 -14.77
N SER A 135 -9.03 -1.68 -15.55
CA SER A 135 -8.05 -0.61 -15.42
C SER A 135 -8.62 0.68 -16.03
N ARG A 136 -8.17 1.85 -15.54
CA ARG A 136 -8.48 3.14 -16.17
C ARG A 136 -8.16 3.18 -17.67
N ARG A 137 -7.17 2.39 -18.11
CA ARG A 137 -6.80 2.26 -19.54
C ARG A 137 -7.91 1.67 -20.42
N VAL A 138 -8.82 0.93 -19.82
CA VAL A 138 -9.96 0.28 -20.49
C VAL A 138 -11.23 1.09 -20.30
N LEU A 139 -11.35 1.76 -19.15
CA LEU A 139 -12.47 2.62 -18.78
C LEU A 139 -12.19 4.05 -19.25
N ASN A 140 -12.63 4.40 -20.44
CA ASN A 140 -12.49 5.74 -20.99
C ASN A 140 -13.65 6.61 -20.50
N PRO A 141 -13.40 7.59 -19.59
CA PRO A 141 -14.46 8.45 -19.11
C PRO A 141 -14.94 9.38 -20.24
N LYS A 142 -16.26 9.52 -20.35
CA LYS A 142 -16.89 10.56 -21.16
C LYS A 142 -16.93 11.89 -20.40
N GLU A 143 -17.70 12.84 -20.95
CA GLU A 143 -17.92 14.13 -20.32
C GLU A 143 -18.28 13.98 -18.84
N LEU A 144 -17.71 14.83 -17.99
CA LEU A 144 -18.09 14.88 -16.57
C LEU A 144 -19.49 15.52 -16.44
N GLU A 145 -20.20 15.09 -15.43
CA GLU A 145 -21.42 15.76 -15.01
C GLU A 145 -21.06 17.09 -14.35
N THR A 146 -21.49 18.18 -14.97
CA THR A 146 -21.18 19.54 -14.52
C THR A 146 -22.31 20.20 -13.75
N ASP A 147 -23.45 19.54 -13.62
CA ASP A 147 -24.56 20.06 -12.81
C ASP A 147 -24.27 19.82 -11.31
N PRO A 148 -24.03 20.89 -10.51
CA PRO A 148 -23.74 20.75 -9.08
C PRO A 148 -24.92 20.16 -8.26
N LEU A 149 -26.10 20.11 -8.83
CA LEU A 149 -27.28 19.54 -8.17
C LEU A 149 -27.47 18.05 -8.51
N SER A 150 -26.64 17.49 -9.39
CA SER A 150 -26.65 16.07 -9.72
C SER A 150 -25.90 15.27 -8.66
N GLU A 151 -26.43 14.12 -8.27
CA GLU A 151 -25.73 13.14 -7.41
C GLU A 151 -24.44 12.60 -8.04
N PHE A 152 -24.29 12.78 -9.37
CA PHE A 152 -23.11 12.36 -10.13
C PHE A 152 -22.18 13.53 -10.45
N TYR A 153 -22.32 14.68 -9.78
CA TYR A 153 -21.44 15.83 -9.99
C TYR A 153 -19.94 15.42 -9.95
N ASN A 154 -19.16 15.90 -10.91
CA ASN A 154 -17.75 15.53 -11.12
C ASN A 154 -17.47 14.04 -11.41
N LEU A 155 -18.49 13.25 -11.69
CA LEU A 155 -18.32 11.90 -12.18
C LEU A 155 -18.54 11.85 -13.70
N PRO A 156 -17.88 10.94 -14.41
CA PRO A 156 -18.17 10.72 -15.84
C PRO A 156 -19.62 10.31 -16.03
N ARG A 157 -20.31 10.91 -17.02
CA ARG A 157 -21.68 10.53 -17.37
C ARG A 157 -21.80 9.09 -17.87
N ALA A 158 -20.74 8.59 -18.47
CA ALA A 158 -20.60 7.20 -18.89
C ALA A 158 -19.12 6.84 -19.04
N TYR A 159 -18.82 5.55 -19.01
CA TYR A 159 -17.54 5.00 -19.41
C TYR A 159 -17.68 4.26 -20.72
N ASP A 160 -16.82 4.56 -21.70
CA ASP A 160 -16.67 3.75 -22.90
C ASP A 160 -15.64 2.66 -22.62
N VAL A 161 -16.03 1.41 -22.81
CA VAL A 161 -15.16 0.25 -22.67
C VAL A 161 -14.92 -0.33 -24.04
N SER A 162 -13.66 -0.31 -24.46
CA SER A 162 -13.23 -0.92 -25.71
C SER A 162 -12.88 -2.39 -25.48
N GLY A 163 -13.59 -3.30 -26.11
CA GLY A 163 -13.36 -4.74 -26.01
C GLY A 163 -13.51 -5.43 -27.35
N SER A 164 -13.23 -6.74 -27.40
CA SER A 164 -13.38 -7.57 -28.59
C SER A 164 -14.81 -7.64 -29.14
N GLY A 165 -15.81 -7.26 -28.35
CA GLY A 165 -17.22 -7.18 -28.74
C GLY A 165 -17.69 -5.80 -29.23
N GLY A 166 -16.77 -4.84 -29.43
CA GLY A 166 -17.07 -3.46 -29.78
C GLY A 166 -17.04 -2.50 -28.58
N ASN A 167 -17.35 -1.22 -28.85
CA ASN A 167 -17.44 -0.22 -27.77
C ASN A 167 -18.78 -0.36 -27.05
N GLN A 168 -18.71 -0.57 -25.75
CA GLN A 168 -19.88 -0.60 -24.87
C GLN A 168 -19.83 0.57 -23.89
N GLN A 169 -20.99 1.13 -23.60
CA GLN A 169 -21.13 2.16 -22.58
C GLN A 169 -21.56 1.55 -21.26
N ILE A 170 -20.91 1.99 -20.18
CA ILE A 170 -21.26 1.59 -18.82
C ILE A 170 -21.62 2.83 -18.01
N HIS A 171 -22.76 2.76 -17.34
CA HIS A 171 -23.21 3.83 -16.44
C HIS A 171 -22.31 3.87 -15.18
N PRO A 172 -21.94 5.06 -14.64
CA PRO A 172 -21.07 5.20 -13.46
C PRO A 172 -21.54 4.42 -12.24
N SER A 173 -22.85 4.34 -11.99
CA SER A 173 -23.41 3.59 -10.86
C SER A 173 -23.11 2.08 -10.88
N ARG A 174 -22.62 1.54 -12.02
CA ARG A 174 -22.19 0.14 -12.14
C ARG A 174 -20.70 -0.07 -11.87
N ILE A 175 -19.97 1.02 -11.61
CA ILE A 175 -18.52 1.00 -11.40
C ILE A 175 -18.20 1.52 -10.00
N VAL A 176 -17.64 0.64 -9.17
CA VAL A 176 -16.95 1.07 -7.93
C VAL A 176 -15.60 1.64 -8.33
N ARG A 177 -15.33 2.88 -7.99
CA ARG A 177 -14.10 3.58 -8.37
C ARG A 177 -13.05 3.47 -7.27
N PHE A 178 -11.85 3.08 -7.67
CA PHE A 178 -10.67 3.06 -6.82
C PHE A 178 -9.68 4.10 -7.34
N ILE A 179 -9.53 5.19 -6.60
CA ILE A 179 -8.64 6.31 -6.94
C ILE A 179 -7.32 6.14 -6.20
N GLY A 180 -6.20 6.41 -6.88
CA GLY A 180 -4.88 6.41 -6.27
C GLY A 180 -4.70 7.61 -5.33
N ASN A 181 -4.10 8.69 -5.84
CA ASN A 181 -4.10 9.98 -5.16
C ASN A 181 -5.17 10.86 -5.80
N PRO A 182 -6.14 11.38 -5.03
CA PRO A 182 -7.14 12.30 -5.55
C PRO A 182 -6.46 13.59 -6.00
N GLN A 183 -6.91 14.13 -7.14
CA GLN A 183 -6.46 15.43 -7.60
C GLN A 183 -7.21 16.53 -6.86
N PRO A 184 -6.55 17.62 -6.49
CA PRO A 184 -7.17 18.71 -5.73
C PRO A 184 -8.35 19.35 -6.46
N ASP A 185 -8.25 19.43 -7.78
CA ASP A 185 -9.24 20.07 -8.63
C ASP A 185 -9.45 19.24 -9.91
N PRO A 186 -10.35 18.24 -9.83
CA PRO A 186 -10.59 17.33 -10.95
C PRO A 186 -11.20 18.00 -12.18
N GLU A 187 -11.81 19.18 -12.03
CA GLU A 187 -12.42 19.94 -13.13
C GLU A 187 -11.35 20.52 -14.10
N LEU A 188 -10.17 20.80 -13.57
CA LEU A 188 -9.07 21.37 -14.35
C LEU A 188 -8.22 20.29 -15.05
N VAL A 189 -8.49 19.03 -14.81
CA VAL A 189 -7.71 17.94 -15.37
C VAL A 189 -8.11 17.66 -16.80
N THR A 190 -7.12 17.57 -17.66
CA THR A 190 -7.29 17.27 -19.09
C THR A 190 -6.42 16.08 -19.51
N GLY A 191 -6.81 15.41 -20.58
CA GLY A 191 -6.02 14.29 -21.13
C GLY A 191 -6.31 12.94 -20.48
N PHE A 192 -5.30 12.11 -20.30
CA PHE A 192 -5.46 10.72 -19.83
C PHE A 192 -5.90 10.60 -18.39
N ASP A 193 -5.68 11.62 -17.58
CA ASP A 193 -6.02 11.62 -16.15
C ASP A 193 -7.44 12.14 -15.88
N TYR A 194 -8.13 12.58 -16.93
CA TYR A 194 -9.51 13.07 -16.89
C TYR A 194 -10.44 12.06 -16.21
N GLY A 195 -11.13 12.52 -15.16
CA GLY A 195 -12.05 11.69 -14.36
C GLY A 195 -11.38 10.65 -13.44
N TRP A 196 -10.04 10.66 -13.33
CA TRP A 196 -9.26 9.79 -12.47
C TRP A 196 -8.30 10.61 -11.58
N GLY A 197 -7.59 9.94 -10.69
CA GLY A 197 -6.54 10.54 -9.88
C GLY A 197 -5.13 10.24 -10.40
N ASP A 198 -4.15 10.59 -9.58
CA ASP A 198 -2.73 10.34 -9.84
C ASP A 198 -2.26 8.99 -9.28
N SER A 199 -1.21 8.44 -9.89
CA SER A 199 -0.48 7.32 -9.30
C SER A 199 0.14 7.72 -7.95
N VAL A 200 0.09 6.82 -6.98
CA VAL A 200 0.79 7.04 -5.69
C VAL A 200 2.31 7.13 -5.87
N LEU A 201 2.83 6.63 -6.98
CA LEU A 201 4.25 6.69 -7.30
C LEU A 201 4.70 8.08 -7.73
N HIS A 202 3.80 8.97 -8.20
CA HIS A 202 4.18 10.29 -8.64
C HIS A 202 4.88 11.11 -7.54
N ALA A 203 4.34 11.07 -6.32
CA ALA A 203 4.95 11.76 -5.17
C ALA A 203 6.28 11.14 -4.72
N CYS A 204 6.53 9.88 -5.04
CA CYS A 204 7.67 9.11 -4.56
C CYS A 204 8.78 8.94 -5.61
N ILE A 205 8.53 9.31 -6.87
CA ILE A 205 9.39 8.93 -8.01
C ILE A 205 10.84 9.42 -7.85
N ASP A 206 11.04 10.63 -7.41
CA ASP A 206 12.38 11.19 -7.25
C ASP A 206 13.11 10.60 -6.04
N ALA A 207 12.38 10.34 -4.95
CA ALA A 207 12.93 9.65 -3.78
C ALA A 207 13.40 8.23 -4.15
N VAL A 208 12.58 7.49 -4.91
CA VAL A 208 12.92 6.15 -5.40
C VAL A 208 14.12 6.19 -6.33
N LYS A 209 14.14 7.10 -7.33
CA LYS A 209 15.28 7.25 -8.24
C LYS A 209 16.59 7.55 -7.50
N ASN A 210 16.53 8.42 -6.49
CA ASN A 210 17.71 8.77 -5.71
C ASN A 210 18.22 7.59 -4.86
N ALA A 211 17.33 6.81 -4.27
CA ALA A 211 17.68 5.60 -3.53
C ALA A 211 18.31 4.53 -4.45
N ASP A 212 17.72 4.27 -5.61
CA ASP A 212 18.22 3.31 -6.59
C ASP A 212 19.61 3.75 -7.14
N ALA A 213 19.75 5.05 -7.50
CA ALA A 213 21.04 5.59 -7.95
C ALA A 213 22.12 5.52 -6.87
N THR A 214 21.75 5.81 -5.61
CA THR A 214 22.69 5.68 -4.48
C THR A 214 23.14 4.24 -4.29
N GLY A 215 22.23 3.29 -4.33
CA GLY A 215 22.55 1.86 -4.27
C GLY A 215 23.48 1.41 -5.39
N ALA A 216 23.19 1.83 -6.63
CA ALA A 216 24.04 1.53 -7.80
C ALA A 216 25.44 2.14 -7.67
N ASN A 217 25.54 3.40 -7.22
CA ASN A 217 26.83 4.07 -7.01
C ASN A 217 27.63 3.41 -5.90
N ILE A 218 27.01 3.00 -4.80
CA ILE A 218 27.67 2.26 -3.72
C ILE A 218 28.21 0.92 -4.25
N ALA A 219 27.42 0.19 -5.05
CA ALA A 219 27.87 -1.05 -5.67
C ALA A 219 29.10 -0.81 -6.56
N SER A 220 29.09 0.23 -7.40
CA SER A 220 30.25 0.60 -8.24
C SER A 220 31.47 0.95 -7.40
N LEU A 221 31.31 1.74 -6.34
CA LEU A 221 32.41 2.08 -5.42
C LEU A 221 33.02 0.85 -4.75
N VAL A 222 32.20 -0.15 -4.40
CA VAL A 222 32.69 -1.42 -3.83
C VAL A 222 33.57 -2.19 -4.85
N PHE A 223 33.17 -2.18 -6.14
CA PHE A 223 33.99 -2.79 -7.21
C PHE A 223 35.31 -2.04 -7.46
N GLU A 224 35.28 -0.70 -7.30
CA GLU A 224 36.47 0.16 -7.46
C GLU A 224 37.28 0.33 -6.17
N ALA A 225 36.95 -0.44 -5.12
CA ALA A 225 37.51 -0.29 -3.77
C ALA A 225 39.02 -0.37 -3.66
N LYS A 226 39.67 -0.95 -4.65
CA LYS A 226 41.10 -1.16 -4.71
C LYS A 226 41.65 -0.53 -5.96
N ILE A 227 42.32 0.60 -5.79
CA ILE A 227 43.09 1.23 -6.86
C ILE A 227 44.56 0.93 -6.63
N ASP A 228 45.18 0.23 -7.59
CA ASP A 228 46.57 0.01 -7.60
C ASP A 228 47.30 1.18 -8.28
N VAL A 229 48.17 1.79 -7.58
CA VAL A 229 49.03 2.87 -8.08
C VAL A 229 50.45 2.35 -8.24
N ILE A 230 50.89 2.18 -9.48
CA ILE A 230 52.25 1.82 -9.81
C ILE A 230 52.96 3.08 -10.30
N LYS A 231 54.00 3.54 -9.60
CA LYS A 231 54.84 4.64 -10.03
C LYS A 231 55.97 4.09 -10.85
N ILE A 232 56.02 4.48 -12.12
CA ILE A 232 57.07 4.08 -13.06
C ILE A 232 57.95 5.31 -13.31
N PRO A 233 59.25 5.25 -13.10
CA PRO A 233 60.17 6.35 -13.39
C PRO A 233 60.13 6.73 -14.88
N ARG A 234 60.09 8.02 -15.19
CA ARG A 234 60.03 8.58 -16.57
C ARG A 234 58.88 8.05 -17.43
N PHE A 235 57.75 7.66 -16.81
CA PHE A 235 56.59 7.11 -17.51
C PHE A 235 56.12 7.95 -18.68
N MET A 236 56.00 9.27 -18.49
CA MET A 236 55.51 10.21 -19.51
C MET A 236 56.49 10.35 -20.68
N GLU A 237 57.79 10.27 -20.42
CA GLU A 237 58.81 10.35 -21.49
C GLU A 237 58.78 9.06 -22.34
N GLY A 238 58.67 7.89 -21.69
CA GLY A 238 58.54 6.63 -22.37
C GLY A 238 57.27 6.46 -23.20
N MET A 239 56.15 7.08 -22.80
CA MET A 239 54.89 7.03 -23.52
C MET A 239 54.91 7.68 -24.91
N ALA A 240 55.93 8.47 -25.23
CA ALA A 240 56.13 9.02 -26.58
C ALA A 240 56.60 7.94 -27.59
N ASP A 241 57.21 6.87 -27.10
CA ASP A 241 57.63 5.71 -27.91
C ASP A 241 56.50 4.70 -28.08
N PRO A 242 56.07 4.36 -29.32
CA PRO A 242 55.03 3.38 -29.59
C PRO A 242 55.33 1.97 -29.05
N GLU A 243 56.57 1.55 -29.08
CA GLU A 243 57.00 0.23 -28.63
C GLU A 243 56.89 0.14 -27.08
N TYR A 244 57.39 1.14 -26.37
CA TYR A 244 57.26 1.24 -24.94
C TYR A 244 55.79 1.24 -24.50
N ARG A 245 54.91 1.98 -25.20
CA ARG A 245 53.49 2.02 -24.93
C ARG A 245 52.84 0.63 -25.05
N ARG A 246 53.20 -0.12 -26.08
CA ARG A 246 52.74 -1.49 -26.30
C ARG A 246 53.13 -2.39 -25.12
N LEU A 247 54.39 -2.34 -24.71
CA LEU A 247 54.92 -3.12 -23.59
C LEU A 247 54.23 -2.79 -22.26
N VAL A 248 53.95 -1.52 -22.00
CA VAL A 248 53.23 -1.08 -20.78
C VAL A 248 51.80 -1.62 -20.76
N VAL A 249 51.07 -1.56 -21.89
CA VAL A 249 49.71 -2.12 -22.00
C VAL A 249 49.69 -3.64 -21.82
N GLU A 250 50.63 -4.34 -22.46
CA GLU A 250 50.81 -5.79 -22.35
C GLU A 250 51.10 -6.20 -20.90
N ARG A 251 52.02 -5.49 -20.24
CA ARG A 251 52.34 -5.70 -18.83
C ARG A 251 51.15 -5.43 -17.91
N ALA A 252 50.41 -4.34 -18.12
CA ALA A 252 49.20 -4.01 -17.34
C ALA A 252 48.12 -5.09 -17.50
N THR A 253 47.96 -5.60 -18.73
CA THR A 253 47.02 -6.69 -19.02
C THR A 253 47.43 -7.99 -18.31
N LEU A 254 48.70 -8.36 -18.37
CA LEU A 254 49.26 -9.54 -17.69
C LEU A 254 49.16 -9.40 -16.15
N ALA A 255 49.44 -8.21 -15.61
CA ALA A 255 49.27 -7.92 -14.19
C ALA A 255 47.81 -8.03 -13.74
N ALA A 256 46.85 -7.55 -14.55
CA ALA A 256 45.43 -7.66 -14.29
C ALA A 256 44.94 -9.12 -14.31
N MET A 257 45.47 -9.95 -15.23
CA MET A 257 45.17 -11.39 -15.33
C MET A 257 45.79 -12.19 -14.18
N ALA A 258 47.01 -11.84 -13.75
CA ALA A 258 47.72 -12.52 -12.66
C ALA A 258 47.24 -12.11 -11.27
N LYS A 259 46.46 -11.05 -11.17
CA LYS A 259 45.92 -10.51 -9.93
C LYS A 259 44.76 -11.36 -9.42
N GLY A 260 45.06 -12.49 -8.81
CA GLY A 260 44.10 -13.30 -8.05
C GLY A 260 44.26 -13.05 -6.55
N ILE A 261 43.36 -13.66 -5.73
CA ILE A 261 43.37 -13.56 -4.25
C ILE A 261 44.74 -13.92 -3.64
N ASN A 262 45.55 -14.76 -4.33
CA ASN A 262 46.87 -15.22 -3.93
C ASN A 262 47.98 -14.87 -4.96
N GLY A 263 47.72 -13.94 -5.88
CA GLY A 263 48.66 -13.58 -6.92
C GLY A 263 49.74 -12.62 -6.41
N ALA A 264 50.99 -12.83 -6.79
CA ALA A 264 52.12 -11.90 -6.57
C ALA A 264 52.21 -10.93 -7.75
N LEU A 265 52.32 -9.62 -7.46
CA LEU A 265 52.65 -8.60 -8.45
C LEU A 265 54.18 -8.43 -8.50
N LEU A 266 54.78 -8.70 -9.67
CA LEU A 266 56.20 -8.46 -9.88
C LEU A 266 56.38 -7.02 -10.40
N ILE A 267 57.19 -6.24 -9.69
CA ILE A 267 57.55 -4.86 -10.03
C ILE A 267 59.08 -4.77 -10.16
N ASP A 268 59.54 -3.77 -10.89
CA ASP A 268 60.97 -3.43 -11.00
C ASP A 268 61.46 -2.78 -9.68
N SER A 269 62.75 -2.86 -9.43
CA SER A 269 63.38 -2.29 -8.23
C SER A 269 63.22 -0.78 -8.09
N GLU A 270 62.99 -0.06 -9.21
CA GLU A 270 62.80 1.39 -9.25
C GLU A 270 61.31 1.78 -9.22
N GLU A 271 60.42 0.82 -9.29
CA GLU A 271 58.96 1.07 -9.26
C GLU A 271 58.42 1.05 -7.81
N ASP A 272 57.50 1.94 -7.51
CA ASP A 272 56.79 2.01 -6.24
C ASP A 272 55.35 1.58 -6.43
N TYR A 273 54.90 0.60 -5.65
CA TYR A 273 53.53 0.09 -5.64
C TYR A 273 52.83 0.53 -4.38
N GLN A 274 51.70 1.20 -4.55
CA GLN A 274 50.81 1.58 -3.46
C GLN A 274 49.39 1.08 -3.73
N GLN A 275 48.82 0.36 -2.81
CA GLN A 275 47.41 0.02 -2.84
C GLN A 275 46.65 1.04 -2.02
N LYS A 276 45.76 1.82 -2.67
CA LYS A 276 44.83 2.69 -1.99
C LYS A 276 43.51 1.97 -1.81
N SER A 277 43.10 1.74 -0.56
CA SER A 277 41.80 1.20 -0.22
C SER A 277 40.88 2.33 0.27
N ALA A 278 39.67 2.35 -0.22
CA ALA A 278 38.65 3.26 0.27
C ALA A 278 37.95 2.67 1.53
N THR A 279 37.63 3.53 2.47
CA THR A 279 36.83 3.13 3.66
C THR A 279 35.34 3.32 3.37
N PHE A 280 34.55 2.27 3.57
CA PHE A 280 33.12 2.26 3.24
C PHE A 280 32.22 2.32 4.48
N ALA A 281 32.78 2.63 5.65
CA ALA A 281 32.06 2.57 6.92
C ALA A 281 30.76 3.41 6.97
N THR A 282 30.71 4.51 6.23
CA THR A 282 29.54 5.44 6.23
C THR A 282 28.54 5.18 5.10
N LEU A 283 28.87 4.33 4.12
CA LEU A 283 27.98 4.09 2.98
C LEU A 283 26.62 3.45 3.35
N PRO A 284 26.56 2.50 4.30
CA PRO A 284 25.28 1.97 4.76
C PRO A 284 24.35 3.05 5.35
N ASP A 285 24.91 4.01 6.10
CA ASP A 285 24.14 5.11 6.71
C ASP A 285 23.59 6.05 5.64
N VAL A 286 24.38 6.35 4.61
CA VAL A 286 23.95 7.15 3.46
C VAL A 286 22.77 6.46 2.75
N LEU A 287 22.89 5.17 2.45
CA LEU A 287 21.80 4.42 1.80
C LEU A 287 20.56 4.39 2.68
N ASN A 288 20.70 4.14 3.98
CA ASN A 288 19.59 4.13 4.92
C ASN A 288 18.88 5.50 4.97
N THR A 289 19.61 6.61 4.89
CA THR A 289 19.00 7.96 4.83
C THR A 289 18.13 8.11 3.59
N PHE A 290 18.57 7.68 2.41
CA PHE A 290 17.74 7.73 1.20
C PHE A 290 16.52 6.82 1.29
N LEU A 291 16.65 5.63 1.90
CA LEU A 291 15.53 4.72 2.14
C LEU A 291 14.53 5.32 3.15
N GLN A 292 14.99 6.08 4.16
CA GLN A 292 14.11 6.84 5.07
C GLN A 292 13.33 7.93 4.32
N ILE A 293 13.95 8.62 3.38
CA ILE A 293 13.28 9.61 2.53
C ILE A 293 12.19 8.93 1.70
N VAL A 294 12.48 7.76 1.11
CA VAL A 294 11.45 6.98 0.38
C VAL A 294 10.29 6.57 1.31
N SER A 295 10.60 6.11 2.53
CA SER A 295 9.61 5.74 3.54
C SER A 295 8.70 6.91 3.87
N GLY A 296 9.27 8.10 4.11
CA GLY A 296 8.52 9.34 4.35
C GLY A 296 7.69 9.78 3.15
N ALA A 297 8.24 9.72 1.93
CA ALA A 297 7.53 10.09 0.70
C ALA A 297 6.35 9.13 0.40
N ALA A 298 6.50 7.84 0.73
CA ALA A 298 5.47 6.83 0.56
C ALA A 298 4.47 6.79 1.72
N ASP A 299 4.79 7.46 2.82
CA ASP A 299 4.03 7.44 4.07
C ASP A 299 3.80 5.99 4.60
N ILE A 300 4.86 5.18 4.51
CA ILE A 300 4.91 3.79 4.98
C ILE A 300 6.12 3.67 5.92
N PRO A 301 5.96 3.29 7.20
CA PRO A 301 7.09 3.16 8.12
C PRO A 301 8.19 2.24 7.60
N MET A 302 9.44 2.55 7.92
CA MET A 302 10.59 1.73 7.53
C MET A 302 10.46 0.27 7.98
N THR A 303 9.92 0.06 9.18
CA THR A 303 9.62 -1.27 9.71
C THR A 303 8.72 -2.09 8.81
N ARG A 304 7.72 -1.44 8.20
CA ARG A 304 6.78 -2.09 7.27
C ARG A 304 7.31 -2.17 5.84
N LEU A 305 7.96 -1.11 5.37
CA LEU A 305 8.49 -1.03 4.00
C LEU A 305 9.72 -1.94 3.81
N LEU A 306 10.67 -1.88 4.75
CA LEU A 306 11.97 -2.55 4.63
C LEU A 306 12.10 -3.79 5.52
N GLY A 307 11.25 -3.96 6.54
CA GLY A 307 11.37 -5.02 7.55
C GLY A 307 12.53 -4.77 8.53
N GLN A 308 13.00 -3.54 8.65
CA GLN A 308 14.08 -3.16 9.55
C GLN A 308 13.53 -2.42 10.76
N SER A 309 14.01 -2.76 11.95
CA SER A 309 13.71 -1.99 13.15
C SER A 309 14.36 -0.61 13.06
N PRO A 310 13.67 0.48 13.49
CA PRO A 310 14.29 1.80 13.55
C PRO A 310 15.44 1.80 14.54
N GLY A 311 16.53 2.50 14.20
CA GLY A 311 17.62 2.75 15.14
C GLY A 311 17.20 3.76 16.20
N GLY A 312 17.50 3.52 17.48
CA GLY A 312 17.27 4.48 18.56
C GLY A 312 16.56 3.90 19.78
N MET A 313 16.17 4.78 20.74
CA MET A 313 15.57 4.38 22.01
C MET A 313 14.16 3.73 21.90
N SER A 314 13.46 3.90 20.79
CA SER A 314 12.17 3.23 20.48
C SER A 314 12.36 2.14 19.44
N ALA A 315 13.23 1.19 19.72
CA ALA A 315 13.70 0.16 18.77
C ALA A 315 12.60 -0.82 18.29
N THR A 316 11.38 -0.79 18.82
CA THR A 316 10.30 -1.69 18.42
C THR A 316 9.56 -1.20 17.17
N GLY A 317 9.56 0.11 16.88
CA GLY A 317 8.77 0.70 15.79
C GLY A 317 7.26 0.49 15.95
N GLU A 318 6.81 0.14 17.15
CA GLU A 318 5.41 -0.19 17.43
C GLU A 318 4.49 1.02 17.28
N SER A 319 4.93 2.20 17.76
CA SER A 319 4.20 3.45 17.61
C SER A 319 4.01 3.84 16.15
N ASP A 320 5.05 3.65 15.33
CA ASP A 320 5.01 3.97 13.90
C ASP A 320 4.04 3.04 13.15
N LEU A 321 4.05 1.74 13.51
CA LEU A 321 3.10 0.77 12.96
C LEU A 321 1.67 1.07 13.40
N ARG A 322 1.45 1.54 14.64
CA ARG A 322 0.14 1.93 15.14
C ARG A 322 -0.42 3.12 14.35
N ASN A 323 0.36 4.20 14.24
CA ASN A 323 -0.02 5.37 13.44
C ASN A 323 -0.29 4.99 11.96
N TYR A 324 0.50 4.09 11.41
CA TYR A 324 0.29 3.59 10.05
C TYR A 324 -1.03 2.81 9.93
N TYR A 325 -1.36 1.94 10.86
CA TYR A 325 -2.61 1.19 10.82
C TYR A 325 -3.84 2.08 11.07
N ASP A 326 -3.74 3.09 11.92
CA ASP A 326 -4.80 4.09 12.10
C ASP A 326 -5.05 4.85 10.79
N ARG A 327 -3.99 5.18 10.05
CA ARG A 327 -4.12 5.75 8.72
C ARG A 327 -4.79 4.80 7.71
N ILE A 328 -4.38 3.53 7.69
CA ILE A 328 -5.01 2.53 6.80
C ILE A 328 -6.49 2.36 7.16
N GLN A 329 -6.84 2.35 8.45
CA GLN A 329 -8.22 2.30 8.89
C GLN A 329 -9.01 3.55 8.41
N SER A 330 -8.43 4.73 8.52
CA SER A 330 -9.03 5.96 7.97
C SER A 330 -9.26 5.86 6.45
N MET A 331 -8.34 5.22 5.71
CA MET A 331 -8.55 4.96 4.27
C MET A 331 -9.68 3.96 4.02
N GLN A 332 -9.85 2.95 4.87
CA GLN A 332 -10.98 2.00 4.78
C GLN A 332 -12.31 2.73 5.00
N GLU A 333 -12.40 3.56 6.05
CA GLU A 333 -13.64 4.22 6.46
C GLU A 333 -14.02 5.40 5.56
N LEU A 334 -13.05 6.25 5.19
CA LEU A 334 -13.31 7.51 4.49
C LEU A 334 -13.25 7.38 2.97
N VAL A 335 -12.54 6.39 2.43
CA VAL A 335 -12.34 6.24 0.99
C VAL A 335 -12.99 4.96 0.47
N LEU A 336 -12.65 3.80 1.06
CA LEU A 336 -13.08 2.52 0.53
C LEU A 336 -14.56 2.26 0.79
N GLN A 337 -15.02 2.49 2.00
CA GLN A 337 -16.40 2.25 2.40
C GLN A 337 -17.41 3.08 1.59
N PRO A 338 -17.25 4.40 1.43
CA PRO A 338 -18.15 5.18 0.58
C PRO A 338 -18.10 4.74 -0.89
N SER A 339 -16.92 4.41 -1.41
CA SER A 339 -16.79 3.94 -2.81
C SER A 339 -17.52 2.62 -3.05
N MET A 340 -17.61 1.76 -2.04
CA MET A 340 -18.24 0.44 -2.13
C MET A 340 -19.75 0.46 -1.83
N GLN A 341 -20.33 1.56 -1.41
CA GLN A 341 -21.70 1.63 -0.93
C GLN A 341 -22.74 1.00 -1.88
N ILE A 342 -22.66 1.31 -3.17
CA ILE A 342 -23.59 0.75 -4.18
C ILE A 342 -23.37 -0.77 -4.32
N LEU A 343 -22.14 -1.20 -4.30
CA LEU A 343 -21.80 -2.64 -4.37
C LEU A 343 -22.30 -3.38 -3.14
N ASP A 344 -22.15 -2.80 -1.95
CA ASP A 344 -22.61 -3.39 -0.70
C ASP A 344 -24.12 -3.54 -0.67
N GLU A 345 -24.85 -2.54 -1.14
CA GLU A 345 -26.31 -2.63 -1.29
C GLU A 345 -26.71 -3.76 -2.24
N CYS A 346 -26.04 -3.88 -3.39
CA CYS A 346 -26.28 -4.96 -4.33
C CYS A 346 -25.92 -6.34 -3.75
N LEU A 347 -24.81 -6.42 -3.00
CA LEU A 347 -24.34 -7.65 -2.38
C LEU A 347 -25.34 -8.17 -1.34
N ILE A 348 -25.79 -7.29 -0.43
CA ILE A 348 -26.76 -7.62 0.62
C ILE A 348 -28.05 -8.17 -0.01
N ARG A 349 -28.56 -7.48 -1.02
CA ARG A 349 -29.79 -7.92 -1.72
C ARG A 349 -29.56 -9.20 -2.52
N SER A 350 -28.38 -9.39 -3.08
CA SER A 350 -28.02 -10.63 -3.76
C SER A 350 -27.93 -11.81 -2.79
N ALA A 351 -27.48 -11.59 -1.54
CA ALA A 351 -27.40 -12.60 -0.51
C ALA A 351 -28.73 -12.91 0.16
N LEU A 352 -29.52 -11.88 0.50
CA LEU A 352 -30.70 -11.97 1.35
C LEU A 352 -32.03 -11.78 0.59
N GLY A 353 -32.01 -11.18 -0.60
CA GLY A 353 -33.18 -10.76 -1.37
C GLY A 353 -33.73 -9.39 -0.97
N SER A 354 -33.47 -8.92 0.24
CA SER A 354 -33.82 -7.58 0.76
C SER A 354 -32.75 -7.11 1.72
N ARG A 355 -32.73 -5.82 2.05
CA ARG A 355 -31.81 -5.27 3.06
C ARG A 355 -32.54 -5.12 4.40
N PRO A 356 -32.10 -5.76 5.49
CA PRO A 356 -32.53 -5.46 6.85
C PRO A 356 -32.08 -4.05 7.28
N ASP A 357 -32.90 -3.37 8.10
CA ASP A 357 -32.62 -1.98 8.51
C ASP A 357 -31.44 -1.87 9.49
N ASP A 358 -31.20 -2.89 10.29
CA ASP A 358 -30.20 -2.97 11.34
C ASP A 358 -28.87 -3.59 10.86
N LEU A 359 -28.70 -3.83 9.55
CA LEU A 359 -27.52 -4.47 8.99
C LEU A 359 -26.45 -3.44 8.62
N TYR A 360 -25.29 -3.57 9.25
CA TYR A 360 -24.08 -2.79 8.96
C TYR A 360 -22.84 -3.64 9.11
N TYR A 361 -21.67 -3.09 8.82
CA TYR A 361 -20.40 -3.76 9.10
C TYR A 361 -19.39 -2.79 9.68
N GLU A 362 -18.40 -3.35 10.35
CA GLU A 362 -17.24 -2.66 10.88
C GLU A 362 -15.96 -3.25 10.29
N TRP A 363 -14.95 -2.42 10.10
CA TRP A 363 -13.65 -2.91 9.66
C TRP A 363 -12.94 -3.60 10.83
N ALA A 364 -12.46 -4.82 10.58
CA ALA A 364 -11.71 -5.56 11.59
C ALA A 364 -10.38 -4.86 11.91
N SER A 365 -10.06 -4.73 13.19
CA SER A 365 -8.83 -4.07 13.67
C SER A 365 -7.59 -4.61 12.95
N LEU A 366 -6.78 -3.71 12.41
CA LEU A 366 -5.52 -4.04 11.75
C LEU A 366 -4.41 -4.38 12.74
N TRP A 367 -4.53 -3.91 13.99
CA TRP A 367 -3.62 -4.23 15.05
C TRP A 367 -3.73 -5.71 15.45
N GLN A 368 -2.60 -6.39 15.51
CA GLN A 368 -2.56 -7.77 16.00
C GLN A 368 -2.13 -7.75 17.45
N THR A 369 -3.08 -7.94 18.35
CA THR A 369 -2.78 -8.16 19.75
C THR A 369 -1.98 -9.44 19.93
N THR A 370 -0.93 -9.39 20.74
CA THR A 370 -0.18 -10.56 21.15
C THR A 370 -1.06 -11.49 22.02
N ALA A 371 -0.65 -12.75 22.19
CA ALA A 371 -1.39 -13.66 23.07
C ALA A 371 -1.49 -13.13 24.51
N LYS A 372 -0.45 -12.43 24.98
CA LYS A 372 -0.43 -11.80 26.29
C LYS A 372 -1.42 -10.64 26.36
N GLU A 373 -1.37 -9.70 25.41
CA GLU A 373 -2.31 -8.57 25.34
C GLU A 373 -3.76 -9.05 25.25
N ARG A 374 -4.05 -10.12 24.50
CA ARG A 374 -5.40 -10.73 24.45
C ARG A 374 -5.83 -11.25 25.81
N ALA A 375 -4.93 -11.91 26.54
CA ALA A 375 -5.22 -12.38 27.88
C ALA A 375 -5.47 -11.23 28.86
N ASP A 376 -4.67 -10.16 28.78
CA ASP A 376 -4.81 -8.96 29.60
C ASP A 376 -6.13 -8.21 29.26
N ILE A 377 -6.47 -8.08 27.99
CA ILE A 377 -7.75 -7.51 27.52
C ILE A 377 -8.91 -8.39 28.03
N GLY A 378 -8.82 -9.73 27.89
CA GLY A 378 -9.85 -10.64 28.36
C GLY A 378 -10.10 -10.53 29.85
N LYS A 379 -9.04 -10.41 30.65
CA LYS A 379 -9.13 -10.17 32.10
C LYS A 379 -9.80 -8.82 32.41
N ALA A 380 -9.35 -7.74 31.78
CA ALA A 380 -9.93 -6.40 31.98
C ALA A 380 -11.40 -6.35 31.56
N THR A 381 -11.77 -7.02 30.46
CA THR A 381 -13.17 -7.14 30.00
C THR A 381 -14.01 -7.91 31.00
N ALA A 382 -13.54 -9.05 31.52
CA ALA A 382 -14.25 -9.83 32.53
C ALA A 382 -14.44 -9.03 33.84
N GLU A 383 -13.44 -8.27 34.28
CA GLU A 383 -13.54 -7.37 35.41
C GLU A 383 -14.56 -6.24 35.18
N THR A 384 -14.59 -5.67 33.97
CA THR A 384 -15.57 -4.64 33.58
C THR A 384 -17.00 -5.21 33.60
N ILE A 385 -17.22 -6.38 33.00
CA ILE A 385 -18.54 -7.05 32.98
C ILE A 385 -19.00 -7.35 34.42
N LYS A 386 -18.09 -7.87 35.27
CA LYS A 386 -18.37 -8.11 36.69
C LYS A 386 -18.80 -6.84 37.42
N THR A 387 -18.05 -5.75 37.24
CA THR A 387 -18.36 -4.46 37.88
C THR A 387 -19.71 -3.89 37.42
N LEU A 388 -20.00 -3.96 36.10
CA LEU A 388 -21.27 -3.52 35.54
C LEU A 388 -22.44 -4.34 36.07
N ARG A 389 -22.29 -5.65 36.26
CA ARG A 389 -23.31 -6.52 36.85
C ARG A 389 -23.52 -6.19 38.32
N GLU A 390 -22.48 -5.93 39.10
CA GLU A 390 -22.54 -5.55 40.51
C GLU A 390 -23.26 -4.22 40.72
N THR A 391 -23.20 -3.28 39.77
CA THR A 391 -23.88 -1.97 39.84
C THR A 391 -25.38 -2.06 39.56
N ALA A 392 -25.88 -3.16 39.00
CA ALA A 392 -27.29 -3.42 38.64
C ALA A 392 -27.91 -2.29 37.80
N LEU A 393 -27.10 -1.53 37.04
CA LEU A 393 -27.57 -0.45 36.16
C LEU A 393 -28.15 -0.94 34.84
N ILE A 394 -27.82 -2.17 34.45
CA ILE A 394 -28.18 -2.78 33.16
C ILE A 394 -28.96 -4.07 33.46
N PRO A 395 -30.12 -4.31 32.82
CA PRO A 395 -30.84 -5.58 32.96
C PRO A 395 -29.99 -6.78 32.58
N ASP A 396 -30.15 -7.93 33.27
CA ASP A 396 -29.31 -9.13 33.08
C ASP A 396 -29.32 -9.64 31.63
N ASP A 397 -30.46 -9.60 30.93
CA ASP A 397 -30.57 -10.01 29.52
C ASP A 397 -29.74 -9.10 28.57
N ALA A 398 -29.78 -7.79 28.81
CA ALA A 398 -28.99 -6.82 28.05
C ALA A 398 -27.49 -6.98 28.38
N MET A 399 -27.16 -7.25 29.65
CA MET A 399 -25.79 -7.48 30.09
C MET A 399 -25.22 -8.75 29.47
N SER A 400 -25.97 -9.85 29.44
CA SER A 400 -25.56 -11.10 28.81
C SER A 400 -25.22 -10.91 27.32
N ARG A 401 -26.09 -10.21 26.57
CA ARG A 401 -25.81 -9.89 25.15
C ARG A 401 -24.57 -9.02 25.00
N THR A 402 -24.43 -7.97 25.82
CA THR A 402 -23.28 -7.08 25.76
C THR A 402 -21.98 -7.85 26.09
N ALA A 403 -22.02 -8.73 27.09
CA ALA A 403 -20.88 -9.54 27.47
C ALA A 403 -20.45 -10.50 26.33
N VAL A 404 -21.40 -11.17 25.70
CA VAL A 404 -21.14 -12.05 24.55
C VAL A 404 -20.52 -11.26 23.40
N ASN A 405 -21.10 -10.12 23.05
CA ASN A 405 -20.58 -9.26 21.98
C ASN A 405 -19.16 -8.77 22.30
N MET A 406 -18.91 -8.23 23.49
CA MET A 406 -17.58 -7.76 23.90
C MET A 406 -16.53 -8.87 23.83
N LEU A 407 -16.83 -10.07 24.32
CA LEU A 407 -15.89 -11.20 24.33
C LEU A 407 -15.63 -11.74 22.92
N THR A 408 -16.62 -11.68 22.05
CA THR A 408 -16.51 -12.15 20.65
C THR A 408 -15.76 -11.12 19.80
N GLU A 409 -16.09 -9.83 19.90
CA GLU A 409 -15.49 -8.75 19.15
C GLU A 409 -14.00 -8.56 19.50
N LEU A 410 -13.66 -8.66 20.78
CA LEU A 410 -12.28 -8.60 21.25
C LEU A 410 -11.49 -9.87 20.93
N GLY A 411 -12.13 -10.91 20.37
CA GLY A 411 -11.50 -12.19 20.03
C GLY A 411 -11.00 -12.96 21.26
N VAL A 412 -11.60 -12.72 22.43
CA VAL A 412 -11.27 -13.42 23.69
C VAL A 412 -11.91 -14.81 23.71
N ALA A 413 -13.17 -14.90 23.26
CA ALA A 413 -13.93 -16.14 23.16
C ALA A 413 -14.62 -16.27 21.80
N PRO A 414 -13.88 -16.55 20.72
CA PRO A 414 -14.49 -16.72 19.40
C PRO A 414 -15.42 -17.93 19.39
N GLY A 415 -16.65 -17.76 18.88
CA GLY A 415 -17.66 -18.81 18.82
C GLY A 415 -18.53 -18.96 20.09
N LEU A 416 -18.39 -18.04 21.06
CA LEU A 416 -19.19 -18.07 22.30
C LEU A 416 -20.68 -18.02 22.03
N GLU A 417 -21.13 -17.18 21.05
CA GLU A 417 -22.54 -17.07 20.67
C GLU A 417 -23.09 -18.39 20.12
N ALA A 418 -22.33 -19.08 19.28
CA ALA A 418 -22.70 -20.39 18.75
C ALA A 418 -22.76 -21.44 19.86
N ALA A 419 -21.82 -21.40 20.79
CA ALA A 419 -21.80 -22.32 21.92
C ALA A 419 -23.00 -22.08 22.88
N ILE A 420 -23.37 -20.83 23.14
CA ILE A 420 -24.54 -20.49 23.94
C ILE A 420 -25.84 -20.93 23.22
N ALA A 421 -25.90 -20.77 21.90
CA ALA A 421 -27.07 -21.22 21.13
C ALA A 421 -27.21 -22.74 21.12
N GLU A 422 -26.09 -23.49 21.18
CA GLU A 422 -26.07 -24.96 21.18
C GLU A 422 -26.33 -25.54 22.59
N PHE A 423 -25.72 -24.94 23.61
CA PHE A 423 -25.74 -25.50 24.97
C PHE A 423 -26.52 -24.63 25.99
N GLY A 424 -26.90 -23.41 25.64
CA GLY A 424 -27.61 -22.49 26.53
C GLY A 424 -29.00 -22.94 26.94
N ALA A 425 -29.64 -23.81 26.16
CA ALA A 425 -30.93 -24.42 26.49
C ALA A 425 -30.86 -25.49 27.59
N GLU A 426 -29.64 -26.04 27.86
CA GLU A 426 -29.48 -27.08 28.91
C GLU A 426 -29.31 -26.48 30.32
N LEU A 427 -29.02 -25.21 30.45
CA LEU A 427 -28.86 -24.55 31.76
C LEU A 427 -30.17 -24.15 32.43
N ASP A 428 -31.28 -24.11 31.68
CA ASP A 428 -32.59 -23.81 32.21
C ASP A 428 -33.36 -25.03 32.79
N GLU A 429 -32.88 -26.23 32.60
CA GLU A 429 -33.54 -27.46 33.08
C GLU A 429 -33.09 -27.94 34.50
N ASP A 430 -32.05 -27.36 35.10
CA ASP A 430 -31.49 -27.83 36.40
C ASP A 430 -31.77 -26.87 37.57
N GLU A 431 -32.63 -25.83 37.45
CA GLU A 431 -33.22 -25.18 38.61
C GLU A 431 -34.49 -25.89 39.10
N THR A 432 -34.35 -27.17 39.42
CA THR A 432 -35.30 -27.82 40.29
C THR A 432 -34.96 -27.55 41.73
N ASP A 433 -35.81 -26.68 42.31
CA ASP A 433 -36.27 -26.53 43.69
C ASP A 433 -35.41 -27.24 44.77
N PRO A 434 -34.76 -26.54 45.69
CA PRO A 434 -34.25 -27.17 46.91
C PRO A 434 -35.45 -27.53 47.76
N ALA A 435 -35.73 -28.83 47.79
CA ALA A 435 -36.70 -29.50 48.59
C ALA A 435 -36.82 -28.90 50.02
N GLU A 436 -38.05 -28.60 50.40
CA GLU A 436 -38.54 -28.45 51.74
C GLU A 436 -37.85 -29.46 52.70
N VAL A 437 -37.00 -28.98 53.57
CA VAL A 437 -36.60 -29.69 54.79
C VAL A 437 -37.64 -29.32 55.83
N THR A 438 -38.65 -30.12 55.96
CA THR A 438 -39.52 -30.17 57.15
C THR A 438 -38.67 -30.63 58.33
N PRO A 439 -38.70 -29.93 59.51
CA PRO A 439 -38.14 -30.45 60.72
C PRO A 439 -39.12 -31.44 61.33
N GLU A 440 -38.79 -32.69 61.43
CA GLU A 440 -39.43 -33.62 62.36
C GLU A 440 -38.84 -33.42 63.77
N GLU A 441 -39.72 -33.55 64.74
CA GLU A 441 -39.65 -33.36 66.17
C GLU A 441 -38.44 -34.00 66.92
#